data_80d6d8fd5b617e18bfedc7fb62f17a62
#
_entry.id   80d6d8fd5b617e18bfedc7fb62f17a62
#
_cell.length_a   1.000
_cell.length_b   1.000
_cell.length_c   1.000
_cell.angle_alpha   90.00
_cell.angle_beta   90.00
_cell.angle_gamma   90.00
#
_symmetry.space_group_name_H-M   'P 1'
#
loop_
_entity.id
_entity.type
_entity.pdbx_description
1 polymer ?
#
loop_
_entity_poly.entity_id
_entity_poly.type
_entity_poly.pdbx_seq_one_letter_code
_entity_poly.pdbx_strand_id
1 'polypeptide(L)'
;MLIVLAVITGFLLLITLLPLSYSQHYLVRSCDFVRLQVCYLASAVIIVALIGMWQIDFIAYSLIAAVALIICALQAKWIYPYTWLAKKEVQSAPENINHSIRIMSANVLMSNHNSEQLISLVNTYEPDLLITLESDSWWQDKLSVLKKNYPYQVQCPKDNRYGMHVFSKFNILDAQICELIEDDIPSIHILFENHQGLKMQGHFIHPAPPSPTEKDSSRPRDSELIMVAKALKNPSRPTIVAGDLKDVAWSRSTRLFMQISGFLDPRKGRGFYNTFHAGYFFMRWPLDHLFHSTG
;
A
#
# COMPACT_ATOMS: atom_id res chain seq x y z
N MET A 1 -5.75 -10.08 37.91
CA MET A 1 -5.23 -10.61 36.61
C MET A 1 -6.35 -10.91 35.65
N LEU A 2 -7.36 -11.71 35.99
CA LEU A 2 -8.48 -12.07 35.10
C LEU A 2 -9.22 -10.86 34.49
N ILE A 3 -9.59 -9.88 35.32
CA ILE A 3 -10.29 -8.66 34.87
C ILE A 3 -9.45 -7.90 33.84
N VAL A 4 -8.14 -7.76 34.08
CA VAL A 4 -7.23 -7.06 33.14
C VAL A 4 -7.16 -7.79 31.81
N LEU A 5 -7.02 -9.13 31.81
CA LEU A 5 -7.05 -9.91 30.58
C LEU A 5 -8.39 -9.79 29.84
N ALA A 6 -9.50 -9.82 30.57
CA ALA A 6 -10.83 -9.67 29.98
C ALA A 6 -11.01 -8.30 29.30
N VAL A 7 -10.54 -7.21 29.96
CA VAL A 7 -10.57 -5.86 29.39
C VAL A 7 -9.70 -5.76 28.12
N ILE A 8 -8.47 -6.27 28.17
CA ILE A 8 -7.57 -6.30 27.02
C ILE A 8 -8.21 -7.09 25.86
N THR A 9 -8.74 -8.28 26.15
CA THR A 9 -9.39 -9.13 25.12
C THR A 9 -10.61 -8.45 24.52
N GLY A 10 -11.45 -7.80 25.35
CA GLY A 10 -12.59 -7.02 24.88
C GLY A 10 -12.17 -5.85 23.97
N PHE A 11 -11.11 -5.15 24.31
CA PHE A 11 -10.55 -4.07 23.49
C PHE A 11 -10.00 -4.59 22.16
N LEU A 12 -9.24 -5.69 22.17
CA LEU A 12 -8.76 -6.34 20.93
C LEU A 12 -9.90 -6.83 20.05
N LEU A 13 -10.97 -7.37 20.66
CA LEU A 13 -12.16 -7.77 19.95
C LEU A 13 -12.85 -6.57 19.29
N LEU A 14 -12.99 -5.46 20.00
CA LEU A 14 -13.56 -4.22 19.47
C LEU A 14 -12.76 -3.74 18.23
N ILE A 15 -11.43 -3.61 18.35
CA ILE A 15 -10.55 -3.23 17.23
C ILE A 15 -10.70 -4.21 16.04
N THR A 16 -10.89 -5.49 16.31
CA THR A 16 -11.07 -6.51 15.28
C THR A 16 -12.40 -6.38 14.54
N LEU A 17 -13.47 -6.04 15.25
CA LEU A 17 -14.81 -5.95 14.70
C LEU A 17 -15.11 -4.60 14.03
N LEU A 18 -14.51 -3.49 14.49
CA LEU A 18 -14.73 -2.16 13.95
C LEU A 18 -14.56 -2.07 12.42
N PRO A 19 -13.51 -2.62 11.80
CA PRO A 19 -13.36 -2.58 10.34
C PRO A 19 -14.40 -3.37 9.56
N LEU A 20 -15.14 -4.27 10.22
CA LEU A 20 -16.26 -4.99 9.60
C LEU A 20 -17.50 -4.09 9.44
N SER A 21 -17.58 -3.01 10.20
CA SER A 21 -18.56 -1.96 9.95
C SER A 21 -18.23 -1.28 8.63
N TYR A 22 -19.25 -0.81 7.92
CA TYR A 22 -19.05 -0.08 6.67
C TYR A 22 -18.68 1.39 6.89
N SER A 23 -18.36 1.79 8.12
CA SER A 23 -17.97 3.16 8.46
C SER A 23 -16.68 3.55 7.74
N GLN A 24 -16.66 4.74 7.18
CA GLN A 24 -15.51 5.34 6.49
C GLN A 24 -14.72 6.30 7.39
N HIS A 25 -15.11 6.40 8.66
CA HIS A 25 -14.43 7.27 9.63
C HIS A 25 -12.98 6.81 9.87
N TYR A 26 -12.04 7.76 9.94
CA TYR A 26 -10.61 7.46 10.05
C TYR A 26 -10.26 6.53 11.22
N LEU A 27 -10.90 6.69 12.41
CA LEU A 27 -10.65 5.81 13.56
C LEU A 27 -10.98 4.34 13.25
N VAL A 28 -12.06 4.10 12.52
CA VAL A 28 -12.46 2.74 12.13
C VAL A 28 -11.47 2.17 11.11
N ARG A 29 -11.03 3.00 10.15
CA ARG A 29 -10.07 2.56 9.13
C ARG A 29 -8.67 2.37 9.69
N SER A 30 -8.27 3.12 10.72
CA SER A 30 -7.00 2.92 11.41
C SER A 30 -6.90 1.55 12.08
N CYS A 31 -8.01 0.90 12.42
CA CYS A 31 -8.00 -0.46 12.95
C CYS A 31 -7.51 -1.51 11.94
N ASP A 32 -7.56 -1.23 10.64
CA ASP A 32 -6.98 -2.11 9.62
C ASP A 32 -5.45 -2.13 9.68
N PHE A 33 -4.82 -1.05 10.13
CA PHE A 33 -3.36 -0.94 10.19
C PHE A 33 -2.76 -1.86 11.26
N VAL A 34 -3.38 -1.93 12.41
CA VAL A 34 -2.83 -2.62 13.60
C VAL A 34 -3.11 -4.13 13.65
N ARG A 35 -3.55 -4.75 12.55
CA ARG A 35 -3.93 -6.18 12.50
C ARG A 35 -2.82 -7.11 12.99
N LEU A 36 -1.57 -6.87 12.58
CA LEU A 36 -0.42 -7.68 12.97
C LEU A 36 -0.12 -7.53 14.47
N GLN A 37 -0.17 -6.28 14.97
CA GLN A 37 0.03 -5.99 16.40
C GLN A 37 -1.08 -6.63 17.24
N VAL A 38 -2.33 -6.61 16.76
CA VAL A 38 -3.45 -7.31 17.42
C VAL A 38 -3.22 -8.81 17.46
N CYS A 39 -2.69 -9.43 16.39
CA CYS A 39 -2.32 -10.85 16.42
C CYS A 39 -1.27 -11.15 17.51
N TYR A 40 -0.22 -10.34 17.62
CA TYR A 40 0.81 -10.54 18.64
C TYR A 40 0.26 -10.38 20.07
N LEU A 41 -0.55 -9.34 20.31
CA LEU A 41 -1.17 -9.14 21.61
C LEU A 41 -2.17 -10.25 21.97
N ALA A 42 -3.00 -10.67 21.03
CA ALA A 42 -3.93 -11.78 21.24
C ALA A 42 -3.18 -13.10 21.51
N SER A 43 -2.07 -13.34 20.82
CA SER A 43 -1.21 -14.51 21.11
C SER A 43 -0.62 -14.46 22.53
N ALA A 44 -0.18 -13.28 22.99
CA ALA A 44 0.27 -13.10 24.36
C ALA A 44 -0.86 -13.36 25.37
N VAL A 45 -2.09 -12.87 25.08
CA VAL A 45 -3.27 -13.17 25.90
C VAL A 45 -3.55 -14.67 25.98
N ILE A 46 -3.43 -15.40 24.87
CA ILE A 46 -3.62 -16.87 24.84
C ILE A 46 -2.60 -17.54 25.78
N ILE A 47 -1.33 -17.18 25.68
CA ILE A 47 -0.26 -17.76 26.52
C ILE A 47 -0.57 -17.54 28.03
N VAL A 48 -0.89 -16.30 28.40
CA VAL A 48 -1.23 -15.99 29.81
C VAL A 48 -2.51 -16.68 30.25
N ALA A 49 -3.51 -16.80 29.38
CA ALA A 49 -4.74 -17.50 29.69
C ALA A 49 -4.51 -19.01 29.89
N LEU A 50 -3.66 -19.66 29.09
CA LEU A 50 -3.30 -21.07 29.26
C LEU A 50 -2.63 -21.33 30.62
N ILE A 51 -1.76 -20.41 31.08
CA ILE A 51 -1.17 -20.49 32.42
C ILE A 51 -2.25 -20.33 33.51
N GLY A 52 -3.16 -19.36 33.34
CA GLY A 52 -4.25 -19.12 34.28
C GLY A 52 -5.26 -20.28 34.38
N MET A 53 -5.52 -20.97 33.27
CA MET A 53 -6.35 -22.21 33.23
C MET A 53 -5.79 -23.28 34.15
N TRP A 54 -4.49 -23.44 34.15
CA TRP A 54 -3.83 -24.46 34.97
C TRP A 54 -3.77 -24.12 36.45
N GLN A 55 -3.59 -22.82 36.78
CA GLN A 55 -3.23 -22.39 38.15
C GLN A 55 -4.38 -21.78 38.95
N ILE A 56 -5.43 -21.24 38.27
CA ILE A 56 -6.41 -20.36 38.95
C ILE A 56 -7.86 -20.76 38.68
N ASP A 57 -8.35 -20.63 37.46
CA ASP A 57 -9.77 -20.87 37.08
C ASP A 57 -9.83 -21.37 35.63
N PHE A 58 -10.13 -22.64 35.48
CA PHE A 58 -10.17 -23.28 34.16
C PHE A 58 -11.23 -22.65 33.24
N ILE A 59 -12.44 -22.40 33.75
CA ILE A 59 -13.58 -21.95 32.90
C ILE A 59 -13.35 -20.51 32.43
N ALA A 60 -13.05 -19.60 33.35
CA ALA A 60 -12.90 -18.18 33.02
C ALA A 60 -11.75 -17.93 32.05
N TYR A 61 -10.59 -18.56 32.27
CA TYR A 61 -9.42 -18.40 31.39
C TYR A 61 -9.60 -19.15 30.04
N SER A 62 -10.33 -20.27 29.99
CA SER A 62 -10.63 -20.94 28.73
C SER A 62 -11.50 -20.09 27.80
N LEU A 63 -12.47 -19.35 28.36
CA LEU A 63 -13.28 -18.41 27.59
C LEU A 63 -12.43 -17.27 27.00
N ILE A 64 -11.53 -16.69 27.79
CA ILE A 64 -10.60 -15.65 27.31
C ILE A 64 -9.71 -16.19 26.20
N ALA A 65 -9.13 -17.39 26.37
CA ALA A 65 -8.29 -18.02 25.37
C ALA A 65 -9.06 -18.28 24.05
N ALA A 66 -10.29 -18.75 24.15
CA ALA A 66 -11.15 -19.00 22.98
C ALA A 66 -11.43 -17.70 22.21
N VAL A 67 -11.81 -16.63 22.90
CA VAL A 67 -12.04 -15.32 22.27
C VAL A 67 -10.75 -14.79 21.62
N ALA A 68 -9.61 -14.85 22.32
CA ALA A 68 -8.33 -14.41 21.77
C ALA A 68 -7.91 -15.23 20.54
N LEU A 69 -8.21 -16.55 20.52
CA LEU A 69 -7.97 -17.42 19.35
C LEU A 69 -8.84 -17.01 18.15
N ILE A 70 -10.11 -16.68 18.39
CA ILE A 70 -11.00 -16.15 17.34
C ILE A 70 -10.45 -14.84 16.79
N ILE A 71 -9.98 -13.91 17.65
CA ILE A 71 -9.36 -12.66 17.25
C ILE A 71 -8.14 -12.95 16.34
N CYS A 72 -7.22 -13.83 16.75
CA CYS A 72 -6.07 -14.23 15.95
C CYS A 72 -6.49 -14.79 14.58
N ALA A 73 -7.47 -15.68 14.54
CA ALA A 73 -7.94 -16.28 13.31
C ALA A 73 -8.55 -15.24 12.35
N LEU A 74 -9.35 -14.31 12.88
CA LEU A 74 -9.94 -13.22 12.08
C LEU A 74 -8.89 -12.27 11.54
N GLN A 75 -7.89 -11.90 12.32
CA GLN A 75 -6.79 -11.03 11.85
C GLN A 75 -5.89 -11.76 10.87
N ALA A 76 -5.51 -13.01 11.17
CA ALA A 76 -4.68 -13.83 10.30
C ALA A 76 -5.29 -14.02 8.90
N LYS A 77 -6.60 -14.20 8.80
CA LYS A 77 -7.32 -14.31 7.51
C LYS A 77 -6.97 -13.18 6.54
N TRP A 78 -6.80 -11.95 7.05
CA TRP A 78 -6.55 -10.79 6.21
C TRP A 78 -5.08 -10.56 5.90
N ILE A 79 -4.18 -10.88 6.83
CA ILE A 79 -2.73 -10.69 6.67
C ILE A 79 -2.04 -11.92 6.06
N TYR A 80 -2.61 -13.11 6.19
CA TYR A 80 -2.03 -14.36 5.69
C TYR A 80 -1.62 -14.31 4.21
N PRO A 81 -2.42 -13.74 3.28
CA PRO A 81 -2.04 -13.66 1.88
C PRO A 81 -0.71 -12.91 1.64
N TYR A 82 -0.33 -12.02 2.54
CA TYR A 82 0.90 -11.21 2.48
C TYR A 82 2.06 -11.82 3.28
N THR A 83 1.96 -13.08 3.66
CA THR A 83 3.05 -13.81 4.31
C THR A 83 3.74 -14.73 3.29
N TRP A 84 4.96 -15.11 3.58
CA TRP A 84 5.71 -16.11 2.79
C TRP A 84 5.12 -17.52 2.85
N LEU A 85 4.19 -17.76 3.79
CA LEU A 85 3.45 -19.03 3.92
C LEU A 85 2.32 -19.18 2.89
N ALA A 86 1.85 -18.08 2.33
CA ALA A 86 0.78 -18.09 1.34
C ALA A 86 1.31 -18.43 -0.06
N LYS A 87 0.44 -18.96 -0.91
CA LYS A 87 0.76 -19.19 -2.31
C LYS A 87 1.02 -17.86 -3.02
N LYS A 88 2.09 -17.80 -3.83
CA LYS A 88 2.37 -16.63 -4.67
C LYS A 88 1.24 -16.40 -5.68
N GLU A 89 0.69 -15.21 -5.70
CA GLU A 89 -0.35 -14.81 -6.68
C GLU A 89 0.28 -14.60 -8.06
N VAL A 90 1.44 -13.95 -8.09
CA VAL A 90 2.22 -13.69 -9.31
C VAL A 90 3.41 -14.65 -9.36
N GLN A 91 3.63 -15.30 -10.49
CA GLN A 91 4.81 -16.16 -10.69
C GLN A 91 6.09 -15.33 -10.61
N SER A 92 7.18 -15.97 -10.14
CA SER A 92 8.49 -15.32 -10.23
C SER A 92 8.96 -15.37 -11.67
N ALA A 93 9.50 -14.24 -12.15
CA ALA A 93 10.11 -14.21 -13.47
C ALA A 93 11.33 -15.15 -13.52
N PRO A 94 11.57 -15.85 -14.62
CA PRO A 94 12.83 -16.58 -14.84
C PRO A 94 14.03 -15.61 -14.81
N GLU A 95 15.19 -16.09 -14.35
CA GLU A 95 16.39 -15.26 -14.20
C GLU A 95 16.92 -14.68 -15.53
N ASN A 96 16.62 -15.34 -16.66
CA ASN A 96 17.12 -14.98 -17.99
C ASN A 96 16.05 -14.30 -18.86
N ILE A 97 15.19 -13.48 -18.31
CA ILE A 97 14.24 -12.70 -19.12
C ILE A 97 14.93 -11.47 -19.74
N ASN A 98 15.02 -11.47 -21.07
CA ASN A 98 15.51 -10.32 -21.83
C ASN A 98 14.53 -9.12 -21.87
N HIS A 99 13.34 -9.26 -21.28
CA HIS A 99 12.23 -8.31 -21.42
C HIS A 99 11.53 -8.07 -20.08
N SER A 100 12.24 -7.49 -19.12
CA SER A 100 11.68 -7.06 -17.85
C SER A 100 11.56 -5.54 -17.79
N ILE A 101 10.60 -5.04 -17.03
CA ILE A 101 10.45 -3.62 -16.70
C ILE A 101 10.68 -3.47 -15.21
N ARG A 102 11.63 -2.62 -14.84
CA ARG A 102 11.90 -2.28 -13.45
C ARG A 102 11.24 -0.96 -13.11
N ILE A 103 10.41 -0.99 -12.08
CA ILE A 103 9.65 0.18 -11.62
C ILE A 103 10.09 0.50 -10.20
N MET A 104 10.35 1.78 -9.94
CA MET A 104 10.60 2.32 -8.61
C MET A 104 9.54 3.37 -8.30
N SER A 105 8.85 3.20 -7.18
CA SER A 105 7.96 4.22 -6.62
C SER A 105 8.54 4.68 -5.28
N ALA A 106 8.62 6.00 -5.09
CA ALA A 106 9.20 6.60 -3.90
C ALA A 106 8.36 7.79 -3.43
N ASN A 107 7.72 7.68 -2.27
CA ASN A 107 7.25 8.85 -1.54
C ASN A 107 8.49 9.52 -0.91
N VAL A 108 8.85 10.70 -1.42
CA VAL A 108 10.08 11.38 -1.04
C VAL A 108 9.92 12.21 0.23
N LEU A 109 8.69 12.43 0.68
CA LEU A 109 8.30 13.35 1.75
C LEU A 109 8.77 14.78 1.44
N MET A 110 7.87 15.67 1.08
CA MET A 110 8.15 17.03 0.61
C MET A 110 9.12 17.81 1.50
N SER A 111 9.04 17.63 2.83
CA SER A 111 9.94 18.26 3.81
C SER A 111 11.32 17.60 3.93
N ASN A 112 11.54 16.46 3.30
CA ASN A 112 12.83 15.78 3.29
C ASN A 112 13.66 16.32 2.11
N HIS A 113 14.84 16.91 2.41
CA HIS A 113 15.73 17.49 1.40
C HIS A 113 16.94 16.60 1.06
N ASN A 114 16.84 15.28 1.28
CA ASN A 114 17.92 14.33 0.96
C ASN A 114 17.76 13.72 -0.44
N SER A 115 17.88 14.54 -1.48
CA SER A 115 17.78 14.09 -2.86
C SER A 115 18.91 13.16 -3.30
N GLU A 116 20.10 13.28 -2.68
CA GLU A 116 21.27 12.46 -3.01
C GLU A 116 21.01 10.98 -2.72
N GLN A 117 20.30 10.67 -1.64
CA GLN A 117 19.93 9.29 -1.31
C GLN A 117 19.03 8.68 -2.37
N LEU A 118 18.01 9.40 -2.83
CA LEU A 118 17.14 8.91 -3.90
C LEU A 118 17.91 8.72 -5.20
N ILE A 119 18.74 9.69 -5.60
CA ILE A 119 19.56 9.62 -6.81
C ILE A 119 20.52 8.42 -6.73
N SER A 120 21.13 8.18 -5.57
CA SER A 120 21.98 7.00 -5.35
C SER A 120 21.22 5.70 -5.53
N LEU A 121 20.00 5.60 -4.98
CA LEU A 121 19.13 4.43 -5.18
C LEU A 121 18.75 4.24 -6.65
N VAL A 122 18.40 5.32 -7.35
CA VAL A 122 18.08 5.29 -8.79
C VAL A 122 19.27 4.80 -9.60
N ASN A 123 20.49 5.28 -9.30
CA ASN A 123 21.70 4.83 -9.97
C ASN A 123 22.08 3.39 -9.66
N THR A 124 21.75 2.91 -8.45
CA THR A 124 22.04 1.53 -8.02
C THR A 124 21.08 0.52 -8.66
N TYR A 125 19.79 0.86 -8.68
CA TYR A 125 18.76 -0.06 -9.15
C TYR A 125 18.36 0.14 -10.61
N GLU A 126 18.72 1.26 -11.20
CA GLU A 126 18.50 1.63 -12.61
C GLU A 126 17.07 1.34 -13.10
N PRO A 127 16.01 1.82 -12.40
CA PRO A 127 14.65 1.55 -12.83
C PRO A 127 14.40 2.06 -14.26
N ASP A 128 13.47 1.44 -14.96
CA ASP A 128 13.03 1.92 -16.27
C ASP A 128 11.96 3.00 -16.14
N LEU A 129 11.16 2.90 -15.08
CA LEU A 129 10.19 3.91 -14.64
C LEU A 129 10.46 4.27 -13.18
N LEU A 130 10.63 5.55 -12.90
CA LEU A 130 10.68 6.11 -11.55
C LEU A 130 9.46 7.01 -11.34
N ILE A 131 8.73 6.76 -10.26
CA ILE A 131 7.62 7.59 -9.80
C ILE A 131 8.02 8.22 -8.47
N THR A 132 7.97 9.55 -8.36
CA THR A 132 8.13 10.24 -7.09
C THR A 132 6.83 10.86 -6.65
N LEU A 133 6.51 10.73 -5.37
CA LEU A 133 5.32 11.25 -4.71
C LEU A 133 5.72 12.23 -3.62
N GLU A 134 4.87 13.18 -3.32
CA GLU A 134 5.14 14.31 -2.43
C GLU A 134 6.31 15.18 -2.91
N SER A 135 6.47 15.33 -4.21
CA SER A 135 7.57 16.07 -4.83
C SER A 135 7.13 17.46 -5.30
N ASP A 136 7.72 18.49 -4.69
CA ASP A 136 7.54 19.91 -5.01
C ASP A 136 8.54 20.41 -6.07
N SER A 137 8.58 21.72 -6.26
CA SER A 137 9.51 22.38 -7.20
C SER A 137 10.96 22.18 -6.80
N TRP A 138 11.28 22.10 -5.50
CA TRP A 138 12.64 21.82 -5.04
C TRP A 138 13.09 20.42 -5.46
N TRP A 139 12.23 19.41 -5.27
CA TRP A 139 12.49 18.06 -5.73
C TRP A 139 12.62 17.97 -7.25
N GLN A 140 11.77 18.70 -7.99
CA GLN A 140 11.86 18.78 -9.45
C GLN A 140 13.24 19.28 -9.90
N ASP A 141 13.73 20.37 -9.29
CA ASP A 141 15.04 20.94 -9.61
C ASP A 141 16.17 19.96 -9.30
N LYS A 142 16.14 19.33 -8.13
CA LYS A 142 17.15 18.35 -7.70
C LYS A 142 17.19 17.11 -8.58
N LEU A 143 16.03 16.61 -8.99
CA LEU A 143 15.93 15.44 -9.86
C LEU A 143 16.16 15.75 -11.34
N SER A 144 16.38 17.01 -11.72
CA SER A 144 16.71 17.40 -13.10
C SER A 144 17.97 16.71 -13.64
N VAL A 145 18.90 16.32 -12.77
CA VAL A 145 20.11 15.54 -13.12
C VAL A 145 19.78 14.19 -13.76
N LEU A 146 18.60 13.64 -13.47
CA LEU A 146 18.14 12.36 -14.04
C LEU A 146 17.73 12.47 -15.51
N LYS A 147 17.53 13.69 -16.05
CA LYS A 147 17.06 13.92 -17.43
C LYS A 147 17.94 13.23 -18.47
N LYS A 148 19.23 13.11 -18.21
CA LYS A 148 20.17 12.45 -19.13
C LYS A 148 19.83 10.97 -19.34
N ASN A 149 19.43 10.28 -18.27
CA ASN A 149 19.15 8.85 -18.29
C ASN A 149 17.64 8.55 -18.44
N TYR A 150 16.78 9.54 -18.16
CA TYR A 150 15.33 9.48 -18.24
C TYR A 150 14.82 10.61 -19.13
N PRO A 151 14.94 10.47 -20.46
CA PRO A 151 14.62 11.55 -21.40
C PRO A 151 13.13 11.92 -21.43
N TYR A 152 12.26 10.99 -21.05
CA TYR A 152 10.81 11.20 -21.04
C TYR A 152 10.34 11.43 -19.62
N GLN A 153 9.66 12.56 -19.39
CA GLN A 153 9.24 12.97 -18.05
C GLN A 153 7.85 13.58 -18.08
N VAL A 154 7.07 13.28 -17.04
CA VAL A 154 5.82 14.00 -16.72
C VAL A 154 5.99 14.59 -15.34
N GLN A 155 5.82 15.88 -15.20
CA GLN A 155 6.11 16.60 -13.97
C GLN A 155 4.91 17.40 -13.52
N CYS A 156 4.47 17.21 -12.27
CA CYS A 156 3.42 17.95 -11.62
C CYS A 156 3.86 18.31 -10.20
N PRO A 157 4.75 19.30 -10.04
CA PRO A 157 5.16 19.74 -8.70
C PRO A 157 4.00 20.45 -8.00
N LYS A 158 3.81 20.16 -6.71
CA LYS A 158 2.79 20.78 -5.86
C LYS A 158 3.37 21.03 -4.46
N ASP A 159 3.06 22.16 -3.85
CA ASP A 159 3.51 22.52 -2.51
C ASP A 159 2.56 22.03 -1.40
N ASN A 160 1.59 21.19 -1.76
CA ASN A 160 0.55 20.66 -0.88
C ASN A 160 0.76 19.19 -0.48
N ARG A 161 1.95 18.60 -0.70
CA ARG A 161 2.31 17.18 -0.49
C ARG A 161 1.68 16.21 -1.49
N TYR A 162 1.06 16.68 -2.56
CA TYR A 162 0.50 15.82 -3.61
C TYR A 162 1.22 15.94 -4.95
N GLY A 163 2.34 16.66 -5.00
CA GLY A 163 3.16 16.72 -6.20
C GLY A 163 3.67 15.33 -6.61
N MET A 164 3.76 15.12 -7.92
CA MET A 164 4.14 13.83 -8.49
C MET A 164 4.96 14.02 -9.74
N HIS A 165 5.98 13.17 -9.92
CA HIS A 165 6.77 13.13 -11.14
C HIS A 165 6.90 11.69 -11.63
N VAL A 166 6.93 11.53 -12.95
CA VAL A 166 7.24 10.27 -13.63
C VAL A 166 8.44 10.49 -14.51
N PHE A 167 9.47 9.68 -14.33
CA PHE A 167 10.68 9.63 -15.13
C PHE A 167 10.73 8.30 -15.86
N SER A 168 10.94 8.31 -17.18
CA SER A 168 10.90 7.12 -18.02
C SER A 168 12.10 7.05 -18.95
N LYS A 169 12.69 5.84 -19.06
CA LYS A 169 13.62 5.48 -20.14
C LYS A 169 12.85 5.18 -21.43
N PHE A 170 11.59 4.80 -21.31
CA PHE A 170 10.70 4.45 -22.41
C PHE A 170 10.00 5.67 -22.99
N ASN A 171 9.70 5.62 -24.28
CA ASN A 171 8.97 6.68 -24.95
C ASN A 171 7.54 6.80 -24.39
N ILE A 172 7.20 7.96 -23.86
CA ILE A 172 5.84 8.30 -23.44
C ILE A 172 5.09 8.82 -24.66
N LEU A 173 4.10 8.03 -25.11
CA LEU A 173 3.30 8.35 -26.31
C LEU A 173 2.14 9.30 -25.97
N ASP A 174 1.60 9.21 -24.76
CA ASP A 174 0.54 10.07 -24.24
C ASP A 174 0.68 10.20 -22.73
N ALA A 175 0.34 11.36 -22.19
CA ALA A 175 0.38 11.63 -20.76
C ALA A 175 -0.76 12.56 -20.37
N GLN A 176 -1.47 12.19 -19.31
CA GLN A 176 -2.56 12.97 -18.75
C GLN A 176 -2.35 13.16 -17.26
N ILE A 177 -2.50 14.39 -16.80
CA ILE A 177 -2.56 14.74 -15.37
C ILE A 177 -4.02 15.04 -15.07
N CYS A 178 -4.61 14.27 -14.17
CA CYS A 178 -6.02 14.37 -13.82
C CYS A 178 -6.21 14.58 -12.32
N GLU A 179 -7.20 15.33 -11.97
CA GLU A 179 -7.71 15.45 -10.60
C GLU A 179 -9.05 14.68 -10.56
N LEU A 180 -9.00 13.42 -10.12
CA LEU A 180 -10.11 12.48 -10.32
C LEU A 180 -11.29 12.71 -9.36
N ILE A 181 -11.02 13.05 -8.12
CA ILE A 181 -12.03 13.20 -7.06
C ILE A 181 -11.88 14.53 -6.34
N GLU A 182 -10.67 14.93 -6.00
CA GLU A 182 -10.40 16.14 -5.23
C GLU A 182 -9.52 17.08 -6.04
N ASP A 183 -9.87 18.36 -6.00
CA ASP A 183 -9.07 19.42 -6.62
C ASP A 183 -7.67 19.45 -5.98
N ASP A 184 -6.66 19.77 -6.75
CA ASP A 184 -5.25 19.85 -6.34
C ASP A 184 -4.60 18.51 -5.89
N ILE A 185 -5.27 17.38 -6.08
CA ILE A 185 -4.71 16.04 -5.86
C ILE A 185 -4.57 15.35 -7.23
N PRO A 186 -3.39 15.43 -7.85
CA PRO A 186 -3.18 14.89 -9.18
C PRO A 186 -2.98 13.38 -9.17
N SER A 187 -3.42 12.76 -10.25
CA SER A 187 -2.98 11.44 -10.71
C SER A 187 -2.34 11.57 -12.08
N ILE A 188 -1.32 10.76 -12.36
CA ILE A 188 -0.63 10.76 -13.66
C ILE A 188 -0.93 9.46 -14.38
N HIS A 189 -1.45 9.58 -15.61
CA HIS A 189 -1.76 8.47 -16.48
C HIS A 189 -0.90 8.57 -17.73
N ILE A 190 -0.15 7.50 -18.08
CA ILE A 190 0.71 7.46 -19.24
C ILE A 190 0.41 6.27 -20.14
N LEU A 191 0.55 6.48 -21.44
CA LEU A 191 0.76 5.44 -22.42
C LEU A 191 2.22 5.48 -22.85
N PHE A 192 2.94 4.38 -22.68
CA PHE A 192 4.35 4.31 -23.02
C PHE A 192 4.65 3.06 -23.84
N GLU A 193 5.75 3.11 -24.56
CA GLU A 193 6.20 2.01 -25.41
C GLU A 193 7.59 1.55 -24.95
N ASN A 194 7.72 0.26 -24.63
CA ASN A 194 9.00 -0.30 -24.26
C ASN A 194 9.94 -0.45 -25.47
N HIS A 195 11.19 -0.85 -25.24
CA HIS A 195 12.19 -0.97 -26.31
C HIS A 195 11.85 -2.02 -27.39
N GLN A 196 10.84 -2.87 -27.17
CA GLN A 196 10.35 -3.85 -28.16
C GLN A 196 9.09 -3.38 -28.91
N GLY A 197 8.64 -2.16 -28.70
CA GLY A 197 7.42 -1.66 -29.33
C GLY A 197 6.13 -2.09 -28.62
N LEU A 198 6.21 -2.72 -27.43
CA LEU A 198 5.03 -3.07 -26.66
C LEU A 198 4.48 -1.82 -25.97
N LYS A 199 3.22 -1.49 -26.28
CA LYS A 199 2.50 -0.38 -25.67
C LYS A 199 1.86 -0.81 -24.35
N MET A 200 2.14 -0.07 -23.31
CA MET A 200 1.70 -0.32 -21.94
C MET A 200 1.09 0.93 -21.32
N GLN A 201 0.26 0.76 -20.31
CA GLN A 201 -0.34 1.86 -19.55
C GLN A 201 0.20 1.89 -18.13
N GLY A 202 0.48 3.09 -17.63
CA GLY A 202 0.82 3.36 -16.23
C GLY A 202 -0.19 4.33 -15.63
N HIS A 203 -0.73 4.00 -14.47
CA HIS A 203 -1.63 4.85 -13.71
C HIS A 203 -1.03 5.06 -12.31
N PHE A 204 -0.60 6.28 -12.04
CA PHE A 204 0.07 6.62 -10.78
C PHE A 204 -0.86 7.50 -9.96
N ILE A 205 -1.17 7.06 -8.75
CA ILE A 205 -2.19 7.67 -7.89
C ILE A 205 -1.66 7.88 -6.47
N HIS A 206 -2.07 8.98 -5.88
CA HIS A 206 -1.66 9.39 -4.53
C HIS A 206 -2.81 10.11 -3.83
N PRO A 207 -3.88 9.38 -3.44
CA PRO A 207 -5.08 9.99 -2.86
C PRO A 207 -4.85 10.52 -1.43
N ALA A 208 -5.72 11.43 -0.99
CA ALA A 208 -5.70 11.97 0.36
C ALA A 208 -6.03 10.89 1.41
N PRO A 209 -5.25 10.77 2.51
CA PRO A 209 -5.54 9.83 3.58
C PRO A 209 -6.74 10.26 4.42
N PRO A 210 -7.49 9.32 4.99
CA PRO A 210 -8.37 9.63 6.11
C PRO A 210 -7.50 9.86 7.35
N SER A 211 -7.44 11.10 7.82
CA SER A 211 -6.68 11.47 9.01
C SER A 211 -7.32 12.66 9.72
N PRO A 212 -7.07 12.85 11.02
CA PRO A 212 -7.59 14.01 11.76
C PRO A 212 -7.12 15.36 11.21
N THR A 213 -6.01 15.37 10.48
CA THR A 213 -5.37 16.59 9.95
C THR A 213 -5.77 16.90 8.51
N GLU A 214 -6.40 15.93 7.82
CA GLU A 214 -6.79 16.09 6.42
C GLU A 214 -8.29 15.85 6.21
N LYS A 215 -8.75 14.60 6.37
CA LYS A 215 -10.15 14.21 6.12
C LYS A 215 -10.64 13.21 7.17
N ASP A 216 -11.76 13.46 7.80
CA ASP A 216 -12.38 12.54 8.76
C ASP A 216 -12.86 11.22 8.13
N SER A 217 -13.01 11.20 6.81
CA SER A 217 -13.56 10.08 6.06
C SER A 217 -12.62 9.57 4.98
N SER A 218 -12.53 8.25 4.82
CA SER A 218 -11.83 7.60 3.70
C SER A 218 -12.58 7.67 2.37
N ARG A 219 -13.75 8.30 2.33
CA ARG A 219 -14.62 8.28 1.15
C ARG A 219 -13.97 8.83 -0.13
N PRO A 220 -13.24 9.97 -0.11
CA PRO A 220 -12.59 10.47 -1.32
C PRO A 220 -11.57 9.48 -1.85
N ARG A 221 -10.64 9.03 -1.01
CA ARG A 221 -9.63 8.01 -1.34
C ARG A 221 -10.25 6.73 -1.91
N ASP A 222 -11.23 6.17 -1.21
CA ASP A 222 -11.89 4.93 -1.61
C ASP A 222 -12.64 5.11 -2.94
N SER A 223 -13.21 6.29 -3.18
CA SER A 223 -13.91 6.63 -4.44
C SER A 223 -12.93 6.71 -5.62
N GLU A 224 -11.76 7.30 -5.42
CA GLU A 224 -10.70 7.37 -6.44
C GLU A 224 -10.23 5.97 -6.83
N LEU A 225 -9.92 5.13 -5.84
CA LEU A 225 -9.53 3.73 -6.08
C LEU A 225 -10.59 2.96 -6.86
N ILE A 226 -11.87 3.11 -6.50
CA ILE A 226 -12.98 2.43 -7.17
C ILE A 226 -13.16 2.97 -8.60
N MET A 227 -13.01 4.27 -8.81
CA MET A 227 -13.09 4.90 -10.14
C MET A 227 -12.01 4.33 -11.05
N VAL A 228 -10.76 4.35 -10.60
CA VAL A 228 -9.62 3.77 -11.34
C VAL A 228 -9.84 2.29 -11.60
N ALA A 229 -10.25 1.51 -10.59
CA ALA A 229 -10.51 0.07 -10.75
C ALA A 229 -11.58 -0.23 -11.82
N LYS A 230 -12.65 0.58 -11.86
CA LYS A 230 -13.73 0.42 -12.87
C LYS A 230 -13.25 0.79 -14.27
N ALA A 231 -12.46 1.87 -14.40
CA ALA A 231 -11.90 2.30 -15.67
C ALA A 231 -10.91 1.28 -16.24
N LEU A 232 -10.21 0.55 -15.37
CA LEU A 232 -9.19 -0.43 -15.73
C LEU A 232 -9.70 -1.88 -15.75
N LYS A 233 -11.00 -2.09 -15.65
CA LYS A 233 -11.58 -3.44 -15.78
C LYS A 233 -11.37 -3.97 -17.17
N ASN A 234 -10.68 -5.11 -17.31
CA ASN A 234 -10.34 -5.75 -18.59
C ASN A 234 -9.56 -4.81 -19.53
N PRO A 235 -8.38 -4.35 -19.14
CA PRO A 235 -7.60 -3.42 -19.96
C PRO A 235 -7.18 -4.09 -21.26
N SER A 236 -7.17 -3.33 -22.36
CA SER A 236 -6.77 -3.81 -23.69
C SER A 236 -5.25 -3.95 -23.86
N ARG A 237 -4.47 -3.49 -22.89
CA ARG A 237 -3.00 -3.49 -22.89
C ARG A 237 -2.48 -3.85 -21.50
N PRO A 238 -1.24 -4.36 -21.41
CA PRO A 238 -0.58 -4.51 -20.11
C PRO A 238 -0.60 -3.18 -19.35
N THR A 239 -1.10 -3.23 -18.14
CA THR A 239 -1.39 -2.02 -17.35
C THR A 239 -0.83 -2.17 -15.94
N ILE A 240 -0.24 -1.10 -15.44
CA ILE A 240 0.35 -0.99 -14.11
C ILE A 240 -0.37 0.12 -13.37
N VAL A 241 -0.67 -0.12 -12.09
CA VAL A 241 -1.13 0.90 -11.15
C VAL A 241 -0.13 0.95 -10.00
N ALA A 242 0.43 2.11 -9.72
CA ALA A 242 1.39 2.27 -8.63
C ALA A 242 1.19 3.59 -7.89
N GLY A 243 1.63 3.63 -6.63
CA GLY A 243 1.64 4.83 -5.80
C GLY A 243 1.40 4.54 -4.33
N ASP A 244 1.43 5.59 -3.52
CA ASP A 244 1.07 5.55 -2.10
C ASP A 244 -0.45 5.71 -1.96
N LEU A 245 -1.14 4.59 -1.77
CA LEU A 245 -2.61 4.59 -1.67
C LEU A 245 -3.11 5.02 -0.30
N LYS A 246 -2.22 5.37 0.62
CA LYS A 246 -2.55 5.78 2.00
C LYS A 246 -3.44 4.75 2.72
N ASP A 247 -3.29 3.47 2.36
CA ASP A 247 -4.01 2.35 2.97
C ASP A 247 -3.16 1.08 2.96
N VAL A 248 -3.47 0.16 3.86
CA VAL A 248 -2.72 -1.10 3.95
C VAL A 248 -3.16 -2.10 2.89
N ALA A 249 -2.25 -3.00 2.54
CA ALA A 249 -2.47 -4.00 1.48
C ALA A 249 -3.71 -4.89 1.70
N TRP A 250 -4.06 -5.18 2.94
CA TRP A 250 -5.20 -6.01 3.32
C TRP A 250 -6.47 -5.22 3.63
N SER A 251 -6.48 -3.90 3.42
CA SER A 251 -7.66 -3.07 3.64
C SER A 251 -8.83 -3.45 2.74
N ARG A 252 -10.01 -2.97 3.11
CA ARG A 252 -11.21 -3.20 2.30
C ARG A 252 -11.11 -2.53 0.93
N SER A 253 -10.66 -1.29 0.86
CA SER A 253 -10.56 -0.53 -0.39
C SER A 253 -9.54 -1.13 -1.34
N THR A 254 -8.36 -1.53 -0.85
CA THR A 254 -7.33 -2.20 -1.65
C THR A 254 -7.84 -3.54 -2.21
N ARG A 255 -8.53 -4.34 -1.39
CA ARG A 255 -9.12 -5.61 -1.84
C ARG A 255 -10.24 -5.40 -2.87
N LEU A 256 -11.07 -4.38 -2.67
CA LEU A 256 -12.15 -4.04 -3.59
C LEU A 256 -11.59 -3.54 -4.94
N PHE A 257 -10.51 -2.75 -4.91
CA PHE A 257 -9.77 -2.38 -6.11
C PHE A 257 -9.36 -3.60 -6.93
N MET A 258 -8.69 -4.57 -6.31
CA MET A 258 -8.25 -5.80 -6.98
C MET A 258 -9.43 -6.64 -7.50
N GLN A 259 -10.52 -6.72 -6.73
CA GLN A 259 -11.72 -7.47 -7.14
C GLN A 259 -12.40 -6.85 -8.37
N ILE A 260 -12.48 -5.53 -8.46
CA ILE A 260 -13.14 -4.83 -9.57
C ILE A 260 -12.25 -4.82 -10.81
N SER A 261 -10.96 -4.49 -10.67
CA SER A 261 -10.03 -4.39 -11.77
C SER A 261 -9.55 -5.75 -12.30
N GLY A 262 -9.53 -6.78 -11.44
CA GLY A 262 -8.88 -8.05 -11.73
C GLY A 262 -7.35 -8.00 -11.66
N PHE A 263 -6.77 -6.91 -11.12
CA PHE A 263 -5.32 -6.75 -11.02
C PHE A 263 -4.73 -7.59 -9.90
N LEU A 264 -3.47 -7.98 -10.10
CA LEU A 264 -2.70 -8.81 -9.20
C LEU A 264 -1.78 -7.96 -8.31
N ASP A 265 -1.54 -8.46 -7.08
CA ASP A 265 -0.60 -7.86 -6.13
C ASP A 265 0.63 -8.77 -5.99
N PRO A 266 1.81 -8.39 -6.50
CA PRO A 266 3.01 -9.22 -6.47
C PRO A 266 3.54 -9.49 -5.06
N ARG A 267 3.08 -8.77 -4.01
CA ARG A 267 3.47 -9.03 -2.61
C ARG A 267 2.85 -10.29 -2.03
N LYS A 268 1.68 -10.72 -2.54
CA LYS A 268 1.02 -11.92 -2.02
C LYS A 268 1.90 -13.17 -2.20
N GLY A 269 2.08 -13.88 -1.10
CA GLY A 269 2.98 -15.04 -1.02
C GLY A 269 4.48 -14.70 -0.96
N ARG A 270 4.84 -13.41 -0.74
CA ARG A 270 6.25 -12.99 -0.66
C ARG A 270 6.59 -12.19 0.60
N GLY A 271 5.66 -11.43 1.16
CA GLY A 271 5.89 -10.62 2.35
C GLY A 271 5.11 -9.31 2.35
N PHE A 272 5.20 -8.58 3.44
CA PHE A 272 4.48 -7.31 3.62
C PHE A 272 5.07 -6.17 2.78
N TYR A 273 6.39 -6.13 2.61
CA TYR A 273 7.11 -5.05 1.93
C TYR A 273 6.68 -3.67 2.46
N ASN A 274 6.88 -3.47 3.77
CA ASN A 274 6.47 -2.26 4.47
C ASN A 274 7.27 -1.05 3.99
N THR A 275 6.58 0.02 3.61
CA THR A 275 7.15 1.28 3.12
C THR A 275 6.98 2.44 4.10
N PHE A 276 5.98 2.40 4.96
CA PHE A 276 5.69 3.38 6.01
C PHE A 276 5.62 2.67 7.38
N HIS A 277 6.10 3.20 8.47
CA HIS A 277 6.83 4.42 8.75
C HIS A 277 8.35 4.16 8.72
N ALA A 278 9.08 4.95 7.97
CA ALA A 278 10.52 4.73 7.80
C ALA A 278 11.33 4.86 9.11
N GLY A 279 10.89 5.70 10.05
CA GLY A 279 11.58 5.97 11.30
C GLY A 279 11.35 4.95 12.43
N TYR A 280 10.39 4.02 12.28
CA TYR A 280 10.07 3.03 13.32
C TYR A 280 10.21 1.61 12.79
N PHE A 281 10.77 0.69 13.58
CA PHE A 281 10.92 -0.71 13.19
C PHE A 281 9.69 -1.57 13.50
N PHE A 282 8.87 -1.19 14.50
CA PHE A 282 7.72 -1.96 14.98
C PHE A 282 6.35 -1.42 14.50
N MET A 283 6.34 -0.21 13.97
CA MET A 283 5.15 0.43 13.38
C MET A 283 5.38 0.65 11.89
N ARG A 284 5.30 -0.42 11.12
CA ARG A 284 5.55 -0.39 9.68
C ARG A 284 4.44 -1.08 8.91
N TRP A 285 3.99 -0.42 7.84
CA TRP A 285 2.87 -0.85 7.01
C TRP A 285 3.17 -0.72 5.52
N PRO A 286 2.57 -1.57 4.68
CA PRO A 286 2.70 -1.51 3.22
C PRO A 286 1.67 -0.51 2.64
N LEU A 287 2.03 0.78 2.55
CA LEU A 287 1.15 1.84 2.02
C LEU A 287 1.37 2.09 0.52
N ASP A 288 2.59 1.89 0.04
CA ASP A 288 2.87 1.94 -1.39
C ASP A 288 2.46 0.62 -2.05
N HIS A 289 1.78 0.75 -3.17
CA HIS A 289 1.24 -0.37 -3.91
C HIS A 289 1.78 -0.39 -5.32
N LEU A 290 1.89 -1.58 -5.86
CA LEU A 290 2.09 -1.83 -7.27
C LEU A 290 1.17 -2.98 -7.65
N PHE A 291 0.25 -2.72 -8.56
CA PHE A 291 -0.64 -3.72 -9.13
C PHE A 291 -0.40 -3.80 -10.64
N HIS A 292 -0.65 -4.96 -11.22
CA HIS A 292 -0.57 -5.12 -12.66
C HIS A 292 -1.72 -5.98 -13.19
N SER A 293 -2.07 -5.76 -14.46
CA SER A 293 -3.04 -6.60 -15.16
C SER A 293 -2.49 -8.01 -15.38
N THR A 294 -3.39 -8.96 -15.59
CA THR A 294 -3.06 -10.29 -16.14
C THR A 294 -2.75 -10.16 -17.63
N GLY A 295 -1.64 -10.66 -18.08
CA GLY A 295 -1.26 -10.66 -19.49
C GLY A 295 0.19 -10.42 -19.73
#